data_47e2a2b5de7017d6892b9db35ee30e8f
#
_entry.id   47e2a2b5de7017d6892b9db35ee30e8f
#
_cell.length_a   1.000
_cell.length_b   1.000
_cell.length_c   1.000
_cell.angle_alpha   90.00
_cell.angle_beta   90.00
_cell.angle_gamma   90.00
#
_symmetry.space_group_name_H-M   'P 1'
#
loop_
_entity.id
_entity.type
_entity.pdbx_description
1 polymer ?
#
loop_
_entity_poly.entity_id
_entity_poly.type
_entity_poly.pdbx_seq_one_letter_code
_entity_poly.pdbx_strand_id
1 'polypeptide(L)'
;PDGWLALNDLRKTARNFAARVQPGDDATRAMTVLLRKLAGFSGLVHENMYRFAGWRFLEIGRRLERGIQIAGITRWLTRDRAPDGALDMLLEVGDSVMTHRRRYNVSAGADSYIDLLVLDPLNPRSVLFQVAELKEQIEKLPGGLDDGQLSVSAKAVLELHTQLRVAEPEDMTSERLAELGAGIARLAGLIADAYFV
;
A
#
# COMPACT_ATOMS: atom_id res chain seq x y z
N PRO A 1 15.86 2.58 -20.37
CA PRO A 1 16.92 3.54 -19.97
C PRO A 1 16.41 4.56 -18.96
N ASP A 2 15.27 5.23 -19.21
CA ASP A 2 14.79 6.36 -18.41
C ASP A 2 14.36 5.97 -16.99
N GLY A 3 13.67 4.85 -16.82
CA GLY A 3 13.29 4.33 -15.50
C GLY A 3 14.49 4.03 -14.62
N TRP A 4 15.57 3.45 -15.19
CA TRP A 4 16.80 3.19 -14.45
C TRP A 4 17.52 4.49 -14.04
N LEU A 5 17.57 5.46 -14.92
CA LEU A 5 18.14 6.78 -14.63
C LEU A 5 17.36 7.47 -13.50
N ALA A 6 16.02 7.45 -13.56
CA ALA A 6 15.17 8.02 -12.53
C ALA A 6 15.37 7.34 -11.16
N LEU A 7 15.48 6.00 -11.11
CA LEU A 7 15.77 5.27 -9.87
C LEU A 7 17.14 5.59 -9.29
N ASN A 8 18.17 5.69 -10.14
CA ASN A 8 19.51 6.06 -9.68
C ASN A 8 19.57 7.49 -9.15
N ASP A 9 18.88 8.41 -9.80
CA ASP A 9 18.78 9.79 -9.34
C ASP A 9 18.02 9.88 -8.00
N LEU A 10 16.90 9.17 -7.86
CA LEU A 10 16.18 9.04 -6.60
C LEU A 10 17.08 8.49 -5.49
N ARG A 11 17.83 7.40 -5.77
CA ARG A 11 18.76 6.79 -4.81
C ARG A 11 19.85 7.76 -4.36
N LYS A 12 20.47 8.49 -5.30
CA LYS A 12 21.49 9.51 -4.97
C LYS A 12 20.90 10.61 -4.10
N THR A 13 19.72 11.09 -4.45
CA THR A 13 19.01 12.13 -3.68
C THR A 13 18.69 11.67 -2.27
N ALA A 14 18.14 10.46 -2.11
CA ALA A 14 17.81 9.90 -0.80
C ALA A 14 19.05 9.73 0.09
N ARG A 15 20.16 9.23 -0.47
CA ARG A 15 21.44 9.11 0.28
C ARG A 15 21.99 10.46 0.73
N ASN A 16 21.93 11.46 -0.14
CA ASN A 16 22.39 12.80 0.21
C ASN A 16 21.55 13.42 1.33
N PHE A 17 20.23 13.21 1.31
CA PHE A 17 19.35 13.70 2.35
C PHE A 17 19.57 12.94 3.67
N ALA A 18 19.68 11.62 3.64
CA ALA A 18 19.95 10.82 4.83
C ALA A 18 21.23 11.26 5.59
N ALA A 19 22.22 11.80 4.87
CA ALA A 19 23.47 12.24 5.45
C ALA A 19 23.45 13.70 6.00
N ARG A 20 22.47 14.53 5.61
CA ARG A 20 22.53 16.00 5.83
C ARG A 20 21.27 16.61 6.42
N VAL A 21 20.11 15.95 6.25
CA VAL A 21 18.83 16.54 6.62
C VAL A 21 18.62 16.43 8.13
N GLN A 22 18.21 17.53 8.74
CA GLN A 22 17.82 17.60 10.13
C GLN A 22 16.29 17.45 10.28
N PRO A 23 15.79 16.98 11.44
CA PRO A 23 14.36 16.97 11.74
C PRO A 23 13.72 18.36 11.61
N GLY A 24 12.44 18.41 11.22
CA GLY A 24 11.68 19.64 11.04
C GLY A 24 11.56 20.06 9.57
N ASP A 25 11.66 21.36 9.28
CA ASP A 25 11.42 21.92 7.96
C ASP A 25 12.35 21.37 6.87
N ASP A 26 13.57 21.02 7.23
CA ASP A 26 14.52 20.39 6.30
C ASP A 26 14.04 18.99 5.88
N ALA A 27 13.55 18.21 6.82
CA ALA A 27 12.99 16.88 6.54
C ALA A 27 11.75 17.01 5.66
N THR A 28 10.86 17.96 5.93
CA THR A 28 9.66 18.20 5.13
C THR A 28 10.00 18.56 3.68
N ARG A 29 10.97 19.46 3.48
CA ARG A 29 11.46 19.83 2.13
C ARG A 29 12.10 18.65 1.41
N ALA A 30 12.93 17.87 2.10
CA ALA A 30 13.57 16.69 1.54
C ALA A 30 12.54 15.62 1.12
N MET A 31 11.55 15.34 1.97
CA MET A 31 10.47 14.42 1.64
C MET A 31 9.64 14.90 0.45
N THR A 32 9.34 16.19 0.36
CA THR A 32 8.64 16.77 -0.81
C THR A 32 9.41 16.53 -2.11
N VAL A 33 10.73 16.68 -2.11
CA VAL A 33 11.57 16.40 -3.29
C VAL A 33 11.54 14.91 -3.63
N LEU A 34 11.68 14.02 -2.64
CA LEU A 34 11.64 12.57 -2.87
C LEU A 34 10.28 12.12 -3.40
N LEU A 35 9.18 12.64 -2.85
CA LEU A 35 7.82 12.34 -3.33
C LEU A 35 7.61 12.75 -4.78
N ARG A 36 8.09 13.93 -5.20
CA ARG A 36 8.04 14.37 -6.60
C ARG A 36 8.82 13.44 -7.53
N LYS A 37 10.03 13.01 -7.12
CA LYS A 37 10.83 12.06 -7.89
C LYS A 37 10.17 10.68 -7.99
N LEU A 38 9.56 10.19 -6.90
CA LEU A 38 8.79 8.96 -6.89
C LEU A 38 7.56 9.05 -7.80
N ALA A 39 6.84 10.18 -7.79
CA ALA A 39 5.71 10.41 -8.68
C ALA A 39 6.16 10.42 -10.15
N GLY A 40 7.27 11.09 -10.46
CA GLY A 40 7.87 11.08 -11.80
C GLY A 40 8.26 9.68 -12.27
N PHE A 41 8.95 8.90 -11.41
CA PHE A 41 9.27 7.50 -11.70
C PHE A 41 8.01 6.67 -11.93
N SER A 42 6.99 6.83 -11.07
CA SER A 42 5.71 6.11 -11.21
C SER A 42 5.01 6.45 -12.54
N GLY A 43 5.05 7.72 -12.95
CA GLY A 43 4.54 8.15 -14.25
C GLY A 43 5.28 7.51 -15.42
N LEU A 44 6.62 7.53 -15.41
CA LEU A 44 7.45 6.89 -16.43
C LEU A 44 7.14 5.38 -16.57
N VAL A 45 7.01 4.67 -15.45
CA VAL A 45 6.65 3.26 -15.44
C VAL A 45 5.27 3.05 -16.02
N HIS A 46 4.30 3.86 -15.60
CA HIS A 46 2.91 3.72 -16.02
C HIS A 46 2.72 3.99 -17.52
N GLU A 47 3.38 5.00 -18.06
CA GLU A 47 3.24 5.42 -19.46
C GLU A 47 4.11 4.59 -20.42
N ASN A 48 5.32 4.21 -20.03
CA ASN A 48 6.31 3.69 -20.97
C ASN A 48 6.65 2.21 -20.80
N MET A 49 6.33 1.61 -19.65
CA MET A 49 6.70 0.22 -19.40
C MET A 49 5.68 -0.74 -20.00
N TYR A 50 6.14 -1.67 -20.81
CA TYR A 50 5.29 -2.70 -21.41
C TYR A 50 4.70 -3.62 -20.32
N ARG A 51 3.40 -3.97 -20.45
CA ARG A 51 2.61 -4.68 -19.44
C ARG A 51 2.91 -6.19 -19.34
N PHE A 52 4.17 -6.58 -19.47
CA PHE A 52 4.65 -7.94 -19.25
C PHE A 52 4.92 -8.25 -17.76
N ALA A 53 5.46 -9.45 -17.49
CA ALA A 53 5.72 -9.93 -16.15
C ALA A 53 6.54 -8.94 -15.29
N GLY A 54 7.57 -8.29 -15.86
CA GLY A 54 8.40 -7.31 -15.13
C GLY A 54 7.59 -6.11 -14.60
N TRP A 55 6.65 -5.59 -15.39
CA TRP A 55 5.74 -4.53 -14.95
C TRP A 55 4.82 -5.03 -13.83
N ARG A 56 4.32 -6.27 -13.94
CA ARG A 56 3.45 -6.86 -12.91
C ARG A 56 4.17 -7.04 -11.59
N PHE A 57 5.42 -7.52 -11.60
CA PHE A 57 6.22 -7.61 -10.37
C PHE A 57 6.46 -6.26 -9.72
N LEU A 58 6.67 -5.20 -10.51
CA LEU A 58 6.79 -3.86 -9.97
C LEU A 58 5.47 -3.37 -9.32
N GLU A 59 4.34 -3.58 -9.98
CA GLU A 59 3.02 -3.24 -9.41
C GLU A 59 2.73 -4.06 -8.16
N ILE A 60 2.96 -5.37 -8.18
CA ILE A 60 2.82 -6.24 -7.02
C ILE A 60 3.66 -5.70 -5.85
N GLY A 61 4.94 -5.41 -6.06
CA GLY A 61 5.81 -4.85 -5.01
C GLY A 61 5.26 -3.55 -4.42
N ARG A 62 4.79 -2.63 -5.26
CA ARG A 62 4.17 -1.37 -4.81
C ARG A 62 2.90 -1.58 -3.98
N ARG A 63 2.07 -2.54 -4.38
CA ARG A 63 0.81 -2.86 -3.68
C ARG A 63 1.06 -3.56 -2.35
N LEU A 64 2.02 -4.50 -2.32
CA LEU A 64 2.45 -5.15 -1.08
C LEU A 64 2.94 -4.12 -0.05
N GLU A 65 3.90 -3.29 -0.43
CA GLU A 65 4.43 -2.24 0.45
C GLU A 65 3.35 -1.31 0.96
N ARG A 66 2.51 -0.80 0.07
CA ARG A 66 1.43 0.11 0.48
C ARG A 66 0.42 -0.57 1.39
N GLY A 67 -0.01 -1.78 1.09
CA GLY A 67 -0.95 -2.54 1.91
C GLY A 67 -0.42 -2.77 3.32
N ILE A 68 0.84 -3.22 3.45
CA ILE A 68 1.51 -3.43 4.73
C ILE A 68 1.60 -2.12 5.52
N GLN A 69 2.04 -1.03 4.87
CA GLN A 69 2.22 0.26 5.53
C GLN A 69 0.89 0.86 6.01
N ILE A 70 -0.16 0.84 5.19
CA ILE A 70 -1.47 1.36 5.60
C ILE A 70 -2.08 0.51 6.72
N ALA A 71 -2.03 -0.82 6.64
CA ALA A 71 -2.49 -1.68 7.73
C ALA A 71 -1.73 -1.40 9.05
N GLY A 72 -0.41 -1.27 8.97
CA GLY A 72 0.44 -1.00 10.12
C GLY A 72 0.20 0.36 10.76
N ILE A 73 0.11 1.43 9.95
CA ILE A 73 -0.12 2.79 10.47
C ILE A 73 -1.55 2.95 10.99
N THR A 74 -2.55 2.34 10.34
CA THR A 74 -3.93 2.32 10.84
C THR A 74 -3.96 1.65 12.21
N ARG A 75 -3.39 0.45 12.34
CA ARG A 75 -3.27 -0.24 13.63
C ARG A 75 -2.65 0.63 14.72
N TRP A 76 -1.58 1.36 14.38
CA TRP A 76 -0.86 2.17 15.38
C TRP A 76 -1.61 3.42 15.78
N LEU A 77 -2.33 4.07 14.86
CA LEU A 77 -3.02 5.34 15.08
C LEU A 77 -4.47 5.19 15.56
N THR A 78 -5.07 3.99 15.45
CA THR A 78 -6.44 3.71 15.98
C THR A 78 -6.47 3.01 17.33
N ARG A 79 -5.31 2.76 17.95
CA ARG A 79 -5.22 2.12 19.28
C ARG A 79 -5.72 3.06 20.39
N ASP A 80 -6.16 2.51 21.51
CA ASP A 80 -6.72 3.25 22.68
C ASP A 80 -5.80 4.35 23.25
N ARG A 81 -4.50 4.22 23.06
CA ARG A 81 -3.48 5.18 23.54
C ARG A 81 -2.78 5.91 22.39
N ALA A 82 -3.47 6.12 21.30
CA ALA A 82 -2.96 6.93 20.22
C ALA A 82 -2.82 8.40 20.66
N PRO A 83 -1.78 9.12 20.19
CA PRO A 83 -1.62 10.53 20.52
C PRO A 83 -2.76 11.39 19.95
N ASP A 84 -2.98 12.55 20.54
CA ASP A 84 -3.92 13.54 20.01
C ASP A 84 -3.56 13.87 18.55
N GLY A 85 -4.57 13.97 17.69
CA GLY A 85 -4.40 14.20 16.25
C GLY A 85 -3.96 12.96 15.44
N ALA A 86 -3.88 11.77 16.07
CA ALA A 86 -3.49 10.53 15.37
C ALA A 86 -4.39 10.21 14.19
N LEU A 87 -5.69 10.40 14.33
CA LEU A 87 -6.67 10.13 13.27
C LEU A 87 -6.53 11.12 12.11
N ASP A 88 -6.28 12.40 12.38
CA ASP A 88 -6.02 13.40 11.34
C ASP A 88 -4.72 13.06 10.58
N MET A 89 -3.67 12.66 11.30
CA MET A 89 -2.41 12.19 10.70
C MET A 89 -2.65 10.97 9.79
N LEU A 90 -3.51 10.04 10.21
CA LEU A 90 -3.85 8.86 9.42
C LEU A 90 -4.49 9.25 8.08
N LEU A 91 -5.41 10.22 8.09
CA LEU A 91 -6.02 10.75 6.85
C LEU A 91 -5.01 11.46 5.94
N GLU A 92 -4.09 12.23 6.52
CA GLU A 92 -3.03 12.89 5.74
C GLU A 92 -2.10 11.88 5.08
N VAL A 93 -1.64 10.87 5.81
CA VAL A 93 -0.79 9.78 5.26
C VAL A 93 -1.56 9.00 4.19
N GLY A 94 -2.85 8.77 4.41
CA GLY A 94 -3.74 8.10 3.45
C GLY A 94 -4.20 8.99 2.30
N ASP A 95 -3.78 10.27 2.23
CA ASP A 95 -4.23 11.24 1.21
C ASP A 95 -5.77 11.26 1.05
N SER A 96 -6.48 11.18 2.18
CA SER A 96 -7.93 10.92 2.21
C SER A 96 -8.73 11.98 2.97
N VAL A 97 -8.11 13.08 3.41
CA VAL A 97 -8.74 14.17 4.20
C VAL A 97 -10.01 14.70 3.53
N MET A 98 -9.94 15.03 2.25
CA MET A 98 -11.08 15.60 1.52
C MET A 98 -12.20 14.57 1.31
N THR A 99 -11.86 13.32 1.08
CA THR A 99 -12.83 12.24 0.92
C THR A 99 -13.53 11.95 2.23
N HIS A 100 -12.79 11.89 3.33
CA HIS A 100 -13.34 11.70 4.66
C HIS A 100 -14.35 12.82 5.01
N ARG A 101 -13.97 14.09 4.85
CA ARG A 101 -14.84 15.25 5.12
C ARG A 101 -16.13 15.27 4.28
N ARG A 102 -16.11 14.68 3.08
CA ARG A 102 -17.29 14.58 2.21
C ARG A 102 -18.22 13.43 2.59
N ARG A 103 -17.68 12.32 3.12
CA ARG A 103 -18.44 11.09 3.40
C ARG A 103 -18.92 11.00 4.84
N TYR A 104 -18.18 11.57 5.78
CA TYR A 104 -18.43 11.41 7.21
C TYR A 104 -18.58 12.75 7.91
N ASN A 105 -19.38 12.77 8.99
CA ASN A 105 -19.52 13.93 9.83
C ASN A 105 -18.24 14.18 10.64
N VAL A 106 -18.04 15.42 11.10
CA VAL A 106 -16.85 15.85 11.86
C VAL A 106 -16.64 15.06 13.17
N SER A 107 -17.69 14.43 13.70
CA SER A 107 -17.64 13.60 14.92
C SER A 107 -17.50 12.10 14.65
N ALA A 108 -17.13 11.70 13.43
CA ALA A 108 -16.97 10.29 13.09
C ALA A 108 -15.81 9.65 13.89
N GLY A 109 -16.10 8.49 14.52
CA GLY A 109 -15.13 7.71 15.29
C GLY A 109 -14.11 6.96 14.44
N ALA A 110 -13.29 6.15 15.08
CA ALA A 110 -12.23 5.35 14.42
C ALA A 110 -12.75 4.49 13.25
N ASP A 111 -13.99 4.04 13.32
CA ASP A 111 -14.62 3.18 12.30
C ASP A 111 -14.67 3.85 10.93
N SER A 112 -14.89 5.18 10.86
CA SER A 112 -14.90 5.91 9.59
C SER A 112 -13.53 5.96 8.90
N TYR A 113 -12.46 5.94 9.68
CA TYR A 113 -11.08 5.90 9.18
C TYR A 113 -10.73 4.49 8.70
N ILE A 114 -11.19 3.48 9.43
CA ILE A 114 -11.05 2.06 9.05
C ILE A 114 -11.84 1.79 7.77
N ASP A 115 -13.10 2.20 7.71
CA ASP A 115 -13.91 2.07 6.49
C ASP A 115 -13.17 2.67 5.29
N LEU A 116 -12.70 3.91 5.40
CA LEU A 116 -12.07 4.62 4.28
C LEU A 116 -10.69 4.09 3.89
N LEU A 117 -9.83 3.73 4.87
CA LEU A 117 -8.42 3.38 4.62
C LEU A 117 -8.13 1.88 4.64
N VAL A 118 -9.06 1.07 5.14
CA VAL A 118 -8.90 -0.39 5.12
C VAL A 118 -9.88 -1.04 4.16
N LEU A 119 -11.17 -0.70 4.21
CA LEU A 119 -12.26 -1.45 3.58
C LEU A 119 -12.85 -0.81 2.31
N ASP A 120 -12.53 0.44 1.98
CA ASP A 120 -13.08 1.10 0.78
C ASP A 120 -12.44 0.55 -0.51
N PRO A 121 -13.20 -0.13 -1.38
CA PRO A 121 -12.68 -0.67 -2.64
C PRO A 121 -12.36 0.41 -3.69
N LEU A 122 -12.85 1.64 -3.50
CA LEU A 122 -12.67 2.73 -4.45
C LEU A 122 -11.53 3.68 -4.06
N ASN A 123 -11.07 3.60 -2.81
CA ASN A 123 -9.95 4.43 -2.36
C ASN A 123 -8.61 3.80 -2.78
N PRO A 124 -7.83 4.40 -3.70
CA PRO A 124 -6.55 3.84 -4.15
C PRO A 124 -5.47 3.80 -3.05
N ARG A 125 -5.79 4.28 -1.84
CA ARG A 125 -4.93 4.19 -0.65
C ARG A 125 -5.37 3.09 0.31
N SER A 126 -6.60 2.58 0.21
CA SER A 126 -7.09 1.55 1.13
C SER A 126 -6.37 0.21 0.99
N VAL A 127 -6.40 -0.58 2.05
CA VAL A 127 -5.82 -1.94 2.05
C VAL A 127 -6.60 -2.85 1.10
N LEU A 128 -7.93 -2.78 1.10
CA LEU A 128 -8.76 -3.58 0.20
C LEU A 128 -8.45 -3.30 -1.28
N PHE A 129 -8.27 -2.03 -1.65
CA PHE A 129 -7.86 -1.67 -3.00
C PHE A 129 -6.49 -2.29 -3.36
N GLN A 130 -5.51 -2.24 -2.43
CA GLN A 130 -4.21 -2.87 -2.70
C GLN A 130 -4.34 -4.38 -2.89
N VAL A 131 -5.13 -5.05 -2.05
CA VAL A 131 -5.32 -6.51 -2.15
C VAL A 131 -6.09 -6.91 -3.41
N ALA A 132 -7.07 -6.11 -3.84
CA ALA A 132 -7.77 -6.32 -5.10
C ALA A 132 -6.83 -6.22 -6.31
N GLU A 133 -5.98 -5.19 -6.33
CA GLU A 133 -4.95 -5.03 -7.36
C GLU A 133 -3.91 -6.17 -7.33
N LEU A 134 -3.47 -6.59 -6.13
CA LEU A 134 -2.57 -7.73 -5.96
C LEU A 134 -3.17 -8.99 -6.57
N LYS A 135 -4.44 -9.28 -6.27
CA LYS A 135 -5.16 -10.42 -6.83
C LYS A 135 -5.13 -10.39 -8.36
N GLU A 136 -5.49 -9.25 -8.95
CA GLU A 136 -5.51 -9.10 -10.40
C GLU A 136 -4.13 -9.34 -11.03
N GLN A 137 -3.06 -8.77 -10.44
CA GLN A 137 -1.73 -8.91 -11.03
C GLN A 137 -1.13 -10.30 -10.81
N ILE A 138 -1.37 -10.94 -9.65
CA ILE A 138 -0.88 -12.29 -9.34
C ILE A 138 -1.53 -13.34 -10.27
N GLU A 139 -2.83 -13.24 -10.52
CA GLU A 139 -3.54 -14.14 -11.44
C GLU A 139 -3.03 -14.05 -12.89
N LYS A 140 -2.49 -12.89 -13.28
CA LYS A 140 -1.93 -12.64 -14.61
C LYS A 140 -0.42 -12.95 -14.72
N LEU A 141 0.23 -13.41 -13.65
CA LEU A 141 1.61 -13.92 -13.73
C LEU A 141 1.64 -15.29 -14.43
N PRO A 142 2.76 -15.67 -15.08
CA PRO A 142 2.93 -17.02 -15.60
C PRO A 142 2.68 -18.08 -14.51
N GLY A 143 1.76 -19.00 -14.74
CA GLY A 143 1.35 -20.01 -13.75
C GLY A 143 0.50 -19.48 -12.59
N GLY A 144 0.07 -18.22 -12.62
CA GLY A 144 -0.85 -17.65 -11.61
C GLY A 144 -2.23 -18.31 -11.66
N LEU A 145 -2.72 -18.55 -12.87
CA LEU A 145 -3.93 -19.31 -13.18
C LEU A 145 -3.59 -20.26 -14.34
N ASP A 146 -3.64 -21.57 -14.09
CA ASP A 146 -3.35 -22.59 -15.09
C ASP A 146 -4.47 -23.63 -15.10
N ASP A 147 -5.05 -23.90 -16.29
CA ASP A 147 -6.19 -24.80 -16.48
C ASP A 147 -7.33 -24.61 -15.47
N GLY A 148 -7.59 -23.37 -15.06
CA GLY A 148 -8.61 -23.01 -14.07
C GLY A 148 -8.18 -23.22 -12.61
N GLN A 149 -6.95 -23.67 -12.36
CA GLN A 149 -6.39 -23.82 -11.01
C GLN A 149 -5.56 -22.62 -10.60
N LEU A 150 -5.84 -22.09 -9.40
CA LEU A 150 -5.09 -21.00 -8.81
C LEU A 150 -3.75 -21.49 -8.23
N SER A 151 -2.68 -20.73 -8.46
CA SER A 151 -1.40 -20.92 -7.77
C SER A 151 -1.54 -20.72 -6.25
N VAL A 152 -0.50 -21.10 -5.49
CA VAL A 152 -0.48 -20.91 -4.03
C VAL A 152 -0.62 -19.44 -3.67
N SER A 153 0.08 -18.54 -4.35
CA SER A 153 -0.01 -17.09 -4.14
C SER A 153 -1.38 -16.54 -4.55
N ALA A 154 -1.99 -17.04 -5.63
CA ALA A 154 -3.32 -16.64 -6.08
C ALA A 154 -4.41 -17.06 -5.10
N LYS A 155 -4.32 -18.26 -4.51
CA LYS A 155 -5.23 -18.72 -3.43
C LYS A 155 -5.09 -17.82 -2.20
N ALA A 156 -3.86 -17.58 -1.76
CA ALA A 156 -3.61 -16.78 -0.58
C ALA A 156 -4.13 -15.32 -0.71
N VAL A 157 -3.94 -14.69 -1.87
CA VAL A 157 -4.49 -13.33 -2.09
C VAL A 157 -6.01 -13.33 -2.23
N LEU A 158 -6.61 -14.38 -2.80
CA LEU A 158 -8.07 -14.53 -2.86
C LEU A 158 -8.68 -14.63 -1.46
N GLU A 159 -8.07 -15.41 -0.57
CA GLU A 159 -8.50 -15.52 0.84
C GLU A 159 -8.46 -14.15 1.54
N LEU A 160 -7.34 -13.42 1.43
CA LEU A 160 -7.22 -12.06 1.99
C LEU A 160 -8.27 -11.09 1.42
N HIS A 161 -8.46 -11.12 0.11
CA HIS A 161 -9.46 -10.29 -0.56
C HIS A 161 -10.87 -10.60 -0.06
N THR A 162 -11.23 -11.89 0.06
CA THR A 162 -12.54 -12.31 0.52
C THR A 162 -12.77 -11.87 1.97
N GLN A 163 -11.78 -12.07 2.85
CA GLN A 163 -11.85 -11.62 4.23
C GLN A 163 -12.12 -10.12 4.36
N LEU A 164 -11.44 -9.29 3.56
CA LEU A 164 -11.63 -7.83 3.55
C LEU A 164 -12.98 -7.42 2.97
N ARG A 165 -13.47 -8.16 1.97
CA ARG A 165 -14.74 -7.86 1.30
C ARG A 165 -15.98 -8.10 2.15
N VAL A 166 -15.89 -8.97 3.13
CA VAL A 166 -17.01 -9.32 4.03
C VAL A 166 -16.86 -8.72 5.43
N ALA A 167 -15.76 -8.03 5.70
CA ALA A 167 -15.50 -7.41 6.99
C ALA A 167 -16.23 -6.07 7.13
N GLU A 168 -16.65 -5.78 8.34
CA GLU A 168 -17.16 -4.46 8.75
C GLU A 168 -16.07 -3.72 9.53
N PRO A 169 -16.14 -2.36 9.66
CA PRO A 169 -15.13 -1.59 10.38
C PRO A 169 -14.85 -2.09 11.81
N GLU A 170 -15.89 -2.53 12.53
CA GLU A 170 -15.81 -3.04 13.89
C GLU A 170 -15.01 -4.35 14.01
N ASP A 171 -14.90 -5.11 12.92
CA ASP A 171 -14.10 -6.34 12.87
C ASP A 171 -12.59 -6.06 12.81
N MET A 172 -12.19 -4.85 12.42
CA MET A 172 -10.80 -4.46 12.19
C MET A 172 -10.10 -4.04 13.48
N THR A 173 -10.06 -4.95 14.46
CA THR A 173 -9.30 -4.77 15.70
C THR A 173 -7.79 -4.62 15.43
N SER A 174 -7.03 -4.20 16.46
CA SER A 174 -5.56 -4.08 16.37
C SER A 174 -4.90 -5.41 15.98
N GLU A 175 -5.41 -6.53 16.52
CA GLU A 175 -4.95 -7.88 16.21
C GLU A 175 -5.26 -8.25 14.77
N ARG A 176 -6.48 -7.95 14.32
CA ARG A 176 -6.90 -8.24 12.95
C ARG A 176 -6.11 -7.44 11.91
N LEU A 177 -5.81 -6.17 12.19
CA LEU A 177 -4.93 -5.35 11.36
C LEU A 177 -3.50 -5.88 11.32
N ALA A 178 -2.99 -6.44 12.43
CA ALA A 178 -1.68 -7.09 12.46
C ALA A 178 -1.66 -8.37 11.62
N GLU A 179 -2.68 -9.23 11.74
CA GLU A 179 -2.85 -10.44 10.94
C GLU A 179 -2.93 -10.14 9.45
N LEU A 180 -3.68 -9.10 9.09
CA LEU A 180 -3.81 -8.61 7.73
C LEU A 180 -2.45 -8.17 7.16
N GLY A 181 -1.71 -7.34 7.89
CA GLY A 181 -0.37 -6.92 7.49
C GLY A 181 0.59 -8.11 7.31
N ALA A 182 0.56 -9.08 8.23
CA ALA A 182 1.35 -10.31 8.15
C ALA A 182 0.92 -11.19 6.95
N GLY A 183 -0.38 -11.28 6.68
CA GLY A 183 -0.91 -11.99 5.52
C GLY A 183 -0.43 -11.40 4.19
N ILE A 184 -0.46 -10.06 4.07
CA ILE A 184 0.07 -9.37 2.89
C ILE A 184 1.59 -9.57 2.77
N ALA A 185 2.34 -9.50 3.87
CA ALA A 185 3.79 -9.75 3.86
C ALA A 185 4.13 -11.20 3.45
N ARG A 186 3.33 -12.18 3.87
CA ARG A 186 3.50 -13.58 3.44
C ARG A 186 3.38 -13.74 1.92
N LEU A 187 2.52 -12.97 1.24
CA LEU A 187 2.42 -13.01 -0.22
C LEU A 187 3.76 -12.68 -0.89
N ALA A 188 4.55 -11.75 -0.33
CA ALA A 188 5.87 -11.42 -0.87
C ALA A 188 6.80 -12.65 -0.87
N GLY A 189 6.81 -13.44 0.22
CA GLY A 189 7.56 -14.70 0.29
C GLY A 189 7.08 -15.72 -0.75
N LEU A 190 5.77 -15.96 -0.83
CA LEU A 190 5.20 -16.91 -1.80
C LEU A 190 5.54 -16.54 -3.26
N ILE A 191 5.56 -15.25 -3.59
CA ILE A 191 5.94 -14.77 -4.92
C ILE A 191 7.45 -14.92 -5.13
N ALA A 192 8.26 -14.58 -4.13
CA ALA A 192 9.71 -14.74 -4.21
C ALA A 192 10.09 -16.20 -4.44
N ASP A 193 9.52 -17.12 -3.68
CA ASP A 193 9.78 -18.55 -3.79
C ASP A 193 9.34 -19.13 -5.16
N ALA A 194 8.29 -18.57 -5.76
CA ALA A 194 7.78 -19.06 -7.04
C ALA A 194 8.55 -18.54 -8.27
N TYR A 195 9.15 -17.34 -8.19
CA TYR A 195 9.64 -16.64 -9.38
C TYR A 195 11.10 -16.16 -9.30
N PHE A 196 11.73 -16.16 -8.13
CA PHE A 196 13.08 -15.58 -7.93
C PHE A 196 14.09 -16.54 -7.28
N VAL A 197 13.80 -17.82 -7.28
CA VAL A 197 14.71 -18.88 -6.80
C VAL A 197 15.72 -19.27 -7.89
#